data_185aa5cc1495213d62c5bb89fc536433
#
_entry.id   185aa5cc1495213d62c5bb89fc536433
#
_cell.length_a   1.000
_cell.length_b   1.000
_cell.length_c   1.000
_cell.angle_alpha   90.00
_cell.angle_beta   90.00
_cell.angle_gamma   90.00
#
_symmetry.space_group_name_H-M   'P 1'
#
loop_
_entity.id
_entity.type
_entity.pdbx_description
1 polymer ?
#
loop_
_entity_poly.entity_id
_entity_poly.type
_entity_poly.pdbx_seq_one_letter_code
_entity_poly.pdbx_strand_id
1 'polypeptide(L)'
;MDSAAFAAEVRPDAADWDARGALPPEVVKAVAHAGFLSPDRTPAELGELCADFGGVCSALRALITVQGMVTAAVRRWGTAQQRAHWLPALSQGEVLAGFAATEAGAGSELSAVTTSAEREGGQVRLHGRKLWVTFGQLADVFLVLATCGGRPVTVLVEADRPGTTAEPVRGQLGMRAARLAHVRFDGVLVPAGNLLAPPGFGLSHVTATALDHGRFTVAWGCVGMAEACLRAAAGHAAARVQGGVRLAGHQTVRALLGRSLADTAAARELCARAAALRENGDPDAVAGTVLAKYVAARAAAAVADRAGQVLGAAGCAEDSLVGRFFRDAKVMRIIEGADEVAEQQLGEYALRWRP
;
A
#
# COMPACT_ATOMS: atom_id res chain seq x y z
N MET A 1 8.10 -16.32 -13.22
CA MET A 1 6.76 -16.00 -13.80
C MET A 1 6.68 -14.49 -13.97
N ASP A 2 6.10 -14.02 -15.07
CA ASP A 2 5.83 -12.60 -15.30
C ASP A 2 4.63 -12.14 -14.44
N SER A 3 4.69 -10.90 -13.92
CA SER A 3 3.65 -10.35 -13.03
C SER A 3 2.30 -10.19 -13.74
N ALA A 4 2.31 -9.81 -15.01
CA ALA A 4 1.08 -9.68 -15.81
C ALA A 4 0.41 -11.04 -16.04
N ALA A 5 1.19 -12.09 -16.29
CA ALA A 5 0.68 -13.45 -16.44
C ALA A 5 0.06 -13.97 -15.13
N PHE A 6 0.75 -13.78 -14.01
CA PHE A 6 0.21 -14.12 -12.69
C PHE A 6 -1.07 -13.34 -12.37
N ALA A 7 -1.08 -12.04 -12.62
CA ALA A 7 -2.24 -11.19 -12.44
C ALA A 7 -3.44 -11.65 -13.28
N ALA A 8 -3.21 -12.09 -14.52
CA ALA A 8 -4.25 -12.63 -15.39
C ALA A 8 -4.83 -13.95 -14.87
N GLU A 9 -3.99 -14.84 -14.36
CA GLU A 9 -4.38 -16.13 -13.78
C GLU A 9 -5.30 -15.95 -12.56
N VAL A 10 -4.94 -15.06 -11.63
CA VAL A 10 -5.68 -14.90 -10.36
C VAL A 10 -6.84 -13.90 -10.44
N ARG A 11 -6.98 -13.18 -11.53
CA ARG A 11 -8.04 -12.15 -11.72
C ARG A 11 -9.46 -12.66 -11.50
N PRO A 12 -9.86 -13.86 -11.97
CA PRO A 12 -11.22 -14.38 -11.78
C PRO A 12 -11.64 -14.48 -10.31
N ASP A 13 -10.69 -14.77 -9.42
CA ASP A 13 -10.96 -15.04 -8.01
C ASP A 13 -11.04 -13.77 -7.14
N ALA A 14 -10.65 -12.62 -7.68
CA ALA A 14 -10.51 -11.38 -6.92
C ALA A 14 -11.84 -10.86 -6.30
N ALA A 15 -12.97 -11.15 -6.92
CA ALA A 15 -14.30 -10.80 -6.38
C ALA A 15 -14.62 -11.64 -5.15
N ASP A 16 -14.33 -12.94 -5.20
CA ASP A 16 -14.51 -13.87 -4.08
C ASP A 16 -13.62 -13.50 -2.89
N TRP A 17 -12.38 -13.10 -3.13
CA TRP A 17 -11.49 -12.61 -2.06
C TRP A 17 -12.04 -11.37 -1.35
N ASP A 18 -12.60 -10.42 -2.12
CA ASP A 18 -13.25 -9.23 -1.54
C ASP A 18 -14.48 -9.61 -0.71
N ALA A 19 -15.33 -10.48 -1.24
CA ALA A 19 -16.53 -10.95 -0.57
C ALA A 19 -16.24 -11.71 0.73
N ARG A 20 -15.23 -12.59 0.72
CA ARG A 20 -14.77 -13.33 1.91
C ARG A 20 -13.96 -12.48 2.88
N GLY A 21 -13.47 -11.32 2.45
CA GLY A 21 -12.61 -10.45 3.26
C GLY A 21 -11.23 -11.06 3.53
N ALA A 22 -10.73 -11.92 2.62
CA ALA A 22 -9.49 -12.66 2.83
C ALA A 22 -8.78 -12.99 1.53
N LEU A 23 -7.52 -12.58 1.41
CA LEU A 23 -6.59 -13.14 0.44
C LEU A 23 -6.21 -14.56 0.90
N PRO A 24 -6.38 -15.59 0.05
CA PRO A 24 -6.10 -16.97 0.42
C PRO A 24 -4.61 -17.21 0.73
N PRO A 25 -4.26 -18.04 1.72
CA PRO A 25 -2.87 -18.35 2.05
C PRO A 25 -2.07 -18.94 0.88
N GLU A 26 -2.71 -19.72 0.01
CA GLU A 26 -2.10 -20.30 -1.19
C GLU A 26 -1.68 -19.23 -2.20
N VAL A 27 -2.44 -18.13 -2.32
CA VAL A 27 -2.09 -16.98 -3.18
C VAL A 27 -0.88 -16.25 -2.58
N VAL A 28 -0.85 -16.05 -1.26
CA VAL A 28 0.31 -15.44 -0.56
C VAL A 28 1.58 -16.26 -0.81
N LYS A 29 1.48 -17.59 -0.68
CA LYS A 29 2.59 -18.52 -0.96
C LYS A 29 3.01 -18.48 -2.43
N ALA A 30 2.06 -18.44 -3.37
CA ALA A 30 2.35 -18.37 -4.79
C ALA A 30 3.09 -17.07 -5.16
N VAL A 31 2.68 -15.93 -4.58
CA VAL A 31 3.37 -14.63 -4.73
C VAL A 31 4.81 -14.72 -4.23
N ALA A 32 5.03 -15.35 -3.07
CA ALA A 32 6.36 -15.55 -2.49
C ALA A 32 7.23 -16.48 -3.37
N HIS A 33 6.72 -17.65 -3.75
CA HIS A 33 7.43 -18.61 -4.61
C HIS A 33 7.77 -18.06 -6.00
N ALA A 34 6.93 -17.20 -6.55
CA ALA A 34 7.21 -16.50 -7.81
C ALA A 34 8.28 -15.40 -7.67
N GLY A 35 8.80 -15.17 -6.47
CA GLY A 35 9.83 -14.18 -6.17
C GLY A 35 9.32 -12.73 -6.23
N PHE A 36 7.99 -12.48 -6.15
CA PHE A 36 7.45 -11.12 -6.22
C PHE A 36 7.72 -10.29 -4.96
N LEU A 37 8.15 -10.91 -3.86
CA LEU A 37 8.54 -10.23 -2.62
C LEU A 37 10.04 -9.84 -2.58
N SER A 38 10.83 -10.22 -3.60
CA SER A 38 12.25 -9.87 -3.68
C SER A 38 12.46 -8.35 -3.73
N PRO A 39 13.40 -7.80 -2.93
CA PRO A 39 13.73 -6.38 -2.94
C PRO A 39 14.67 -5.97 -4.09
N ASP A 40 15.10 -6.91 -4.94
CA ASP A 40 16.15 -6.70 -5.94
C ASP A 40 15.61 -6.26 -7.31
N ARG A 41 14.39 -5.71 -7.34
CA ARG A 41 13.79 -5.11 -8.53
C ARG A 41 14.25 -3.68 -8.71
N THR A 42 14.43 -3.27 -9.96
CA THR A 42 14.50 -1.85 -10.30
C THR A 42 13.21 -1.14 -9.91
N PRO A 43 13.22 0.18 -9.69
CA PRO A 43 12.01 0.95 -9.41
C PRO A 43 10.93 0.78 -10.50
N ALA A 44 11.33 0.69 -11.78
CA ALA A 44 10.40 0.47 -12.88
C ALA A 44 9.73 -0.91 -12.80
N GLU A 45 10.50 -1.99 -12.60
CA GLU A 45 9.98 -3.35 -12.45
C GLU A 45 9.05 -3.49 -11.24
N LEU A 46 9.39 -2.88 -10.11
CA LEU A 46 8.53 -2.84 -8.93
C LEU A 46 7.24 -2.08 -9.22
N GLY A 47 7.33 -1.00 -9.98
CA GLY A 47 6.20 -0.21 -10.39
C GLY A 47 5.21 -1.02 -11.22
N GLU A 48 5.67 -1.66 -12.29
CA GLU A 48 4.82 -2.48 -13.17
C GLU A 48 4.21 -3.67 -12.41
N LEU A 49 4.97 -4.35 -11.55
CA LEU A 49 4.43 -5.38 -10.66
C LEU A 49 3.25 -4.85 -9.82
N CYS A 50 3.40 -3.66 -9.24
CA CYS A 50 2.35 -3.05 -8.43
C CYS A 50 1.14 -2.60 -9.27
N ALA A 51 1.34 -2.18 -10.53
CA ALA A 51 0.26 -1.86 -11.46
C ALA A 51 -0.50 -3.12 -11.87
N ASP A 52 0.20 -4.21 -12.25
CA ASP A 52 -0.42 -5.48 -12.59
C ASP A 52 -1.31 -6.00 -11.44
N PHE A 53 -0.76 -6.06 -10.23
CA PHE A 53 -1.48 -6.54 -9.07
C PHE A 53 -2.59 -5.58 -8.61
N GLY A 54 -2.35 -4.27 -8.68
CA GLY A 54 -3.33 -3.23 -8.38
C GLY A 54 -4.53 -3.26 -9.32
N GLY A 55 -4.32 -3.66 -10.57
CA GLY A 55 -5.38 -3.86 -11.58
C GLY A 55 -6.20 -5.14 -11.38
N VAL A 56 -5.82 -5.99 -10.43
CA VAL A 56 -6.56 -7.21 -10.04
C VAL A 56 -7.24 -7.01 -8.69
N CYS A 57 -6.45 -6.69 -7.66
CA CYS A 57 -6.93 -6.60 -6.27
C CYS A 57 -6.00 -5.73 -5.44
N SER A 58 -6.57 -4.74 -4.74
CA SER A 58 -5.81 -3.85 -3.86
C SER A 58 -5.10 -4.60 -2.73
N ALA A 59 -5.67 -5.72 -2.23
CA ALA A 59 -5.04 -6.53 -1.21
C ALA A 59 -3.81 -7.28 -1.75
N LEU A 60 -3.87 -7.80 -2.98
CA LEU A 60 -2.74 -8.46 -3.63
C LEU A 60 -1.55 -7.47 -3.77
N ARG A 61 -1.82 -6.24 -4.26
CA ARG A 61 -0.81 -5.19 -4.31
C ARG A 61 -0.32 -4.79 -2.91
N ALA A 62 -1.22 -4.75 -1.91
CA ALA A 62 -0.86 -4.38 -0.54
C ALA A 62 0.11 -5.37 0.12
N LEU A 63 0.09 -6.65 -0.28
CA LEU A 63 1.10 -7.63 0.15
C LEU A 63 2.50 -7.20 -0.28
N ILE A 64 2.67 -6.83 -1.56
CA ILE A 64 3.95 -6.30 -2.05
C ILE A 64 4.35 -5.03 -1.30
N THR A 65 3.37 -4.15 -1.05
CA THR A 65 3.61 -2.87 -0.36
C THR A 65 4.13 -3.08 1.06
N VAL A 66 3.38 -3.78 1.92
CA VAL A 66 3.75 -3.85 3.34
C VAL A 66 5.00 -4.68 3.57
N GLN A 67 5.17 -5.77 2.81
CA GLN A 67 6.39 -6.57 2.86
C GLN A 67 7.60 -5.73 2.43
N GLY A 68 7.47 -5.00 1.32
CA GLY A 68 8.51 -4.11 0.83
C GLY A 68 8.83 -2.95 1.76
N MET A 69 7.84 -2.37 2.45
CA MET A 69 8.04 -1.30 3.45
C MET A 69 8.98 -1.75 4.57
N VAL A 70 8.72 -2.93 5.15
CA VAL A 70 9.53 -3.47 6.24
C VAL A 70 10.89 -3.91 5.73
N THR A 71 10.95 -4.58 4.58
CA THR A 71 12.20 -4.99 3.93
C THR A 71 13.10 -3.79 3.63
N ALA A 72 12.55 -2.70 3.06
CA ALA A 72 13.29 -1.48 2.77
C ALA A 72 13.84 -0.80 4.05
N ALA A 73 13.04 -0.77 5.11
CA ALA A 73 13.45 -0.23 6.39
C ALA A 73 14.60 -1.04 7.01
N VAL A 74 14.51 -2.39 7.04
CA VAL A 74 15.56 -3.28 7.54
C VAL A 74 16.82 -3.18 6.68
N ARG A 75 16.69 -3.19 5.34
CA ARG A 75 17.81 -3.08 4.41
C ARG A 75 18.63 -1.80 4.63
N ARG A 76 17.95 -0.68 4.84
CA ARG A 76 18.58 0.64 4.97
C ARG A 76 19.13 0.92 6.37
N TRP A 77 18.38 0.56 7.40
CA TRP A 77 18.63 1.03 8.77
C TRP A 77 19.02 -0.10 9.75
N GLY A 78 18.89 -1.34 9.33
CA GLY A 78 19.29 -2.50 10.14
C GLY A 78 20.80 -2.62 10.29
N THR A 79 21.24 -3.14 11.42
CA THR A 79 22.62 -3.62 11.62
C THR A 79 22.92 -4.79 10.67
N ALA A 80 24.18 -5.14 10.51
CA ALA A 80 24.58 -6.31 9.72
C ALA A 80 23.88 -7.60 10.22
N GLN A 81 23.77 -7.76 11.54
CA GLN A 81 23.10 -8.90 12.16
C GLN A 81 21.60 -8.91 11.87
N GLN A 82 20.93 -7.76 12.01
CA GLN A 82 19.48 -7.64 11.70
C GLN A 82 19.20 -7.92 10.22
N ARG A 83 20.02 -7.39 9.32
CA ARG A 83 19.90 -7.67 7.89
C ARG A 83 20.10 -9.15 7.57
N ALA A 84 21.12 -9.78 8.14
CA ALA A 84 21.39 -11.21 7.93
C ALA A 84 20.27 -12.10 8.47
N HIS A 85 19.61 -11.69 9.55
CA HIS A 85 18.51 -12.46 10.16
C HIS A 85 17.18 -12.27 9.40
N TRP A 86 16.81 -11.02 9.10
CA TRP A 86 15.44 -10.73 8.60
C TRP A 86 15.30 -10.75 7.07
N LEU A 87 16.30 -10.22 6.32
CA LEU A 87 16.11 -10.01 4.88
C LEU A 87 15.88 -11.30 4.08
N PRO A 88 16.57 -12.43 4.33
CA PRO A 88 16.31 -13.65 3.59
C PRO A 88 14.86 -14.14 3.75
N ALA A 89 14.39 -14.24 4.99
CA ALA A 89 13.05 -14.73 5.31
C ALA A 89 11.94 -13.79 4.80
N LEU A 90 12.15 -12.46 4.93
CA LEU A 90 11.23 -11.45 4.36
C LEU A 90 11.16 -11.54 2.84
N SER A 91 12.30 -11.67 2.15
CA SER A 91 12.37 -11.71 0.69
C SER A 91 11.77 -12.97 0.08
N GLN A 92 11.82 -14.08 0.81
CA GLN A 92 11.26 -15.36 0.41
C GLN A 92 9.81 -15.57 0.85
N GLY A 93 9.27 -14.62 1.65
CA GLY A 93 7.92 -14.71 2.20
C GLY A 93 7.75 -15.83 3.24
N GLU A 94 8.84 -16.31 3.81
CA GLU A 94 8.85 -17.23 4.96
C GLU A 94 8.37 -16.51 6.23
N VAL A 95 8.63 -15.20 6.29
CA VAL A 95 8.14 -14.25 7.32
C VAL A 95 7.32 -13.18 6.65
N LEU A 96 6.06 -13.07 7.03
CA LEU A 96 5.18 -11.98 6.60
C LEU A 96 5.28 -10.81 7.57
N ALA A 97 5.38 -9.61 7.01
CA ALA A 97 5.54 -8.40 7.79
C ALA A 97 4.26 -7.57 7.88
N GLY A 98 4.08 -6.89 9.01
CA GLY A 98 3.08 -5.83 9.21
C GLY A 98 3.76 -4.51 9.55
N PHE A 99 3.27 -3.39 9.00
CA PHE A 99 3.73 -2.06 9.38
C PHE A 99 2.73 -1.42 10.34
N ALA A 100 3.17 -1.17 11.59
CA ALA A 100 2.34 -0.80 12.73
C ALA A 100 2.71 0.61 13.24
N ALA A 101 2.18 1.65 12.59
CA ALA A 101 2.47 3.04 12.95
C ALA A 101 1.26 3.77 13.54
N THR A 102 0.08 3.66 12.92
CA THR A 102 -1.14 4.42 13.22
C THR A 102 -1.73 4.09 14.59
N GLU A 103 -2.19 5.11 15.33
CA GLU A 103 -2.94 5.01 16.58
C GLU A 103 -4.22 5.84 16.52
N ALA A 104 -5.08 5.74 17.53
CA ALA A 104 -6.32 6.51 17.60
C ALA A 104 -6.07 8.03 17.57
N GLY A 105 -4.99 8.50 18.20
CA GLY A 105 -4.58 9.90 18.24
C GLY A 105 -3.48 10.28 17.26
N ALA A 106 -2.95 9.31 16.47
CA ALA A 106 -1.80 9.53 15.60
C ALA A 106 -1.99 8.84 14.25
N GLY A 107 -2.64 9.51 13.32
CA GLY A 107 -2.82 9.09 11.93
C GLY A 107 -1.91 9.89 11.00
N SER A 108 -2.33 11.09 10.60
CA SER A 108 -1.51 12.00 9.79
C SER A 108 -0.32 12.56 10.56
N GLU A 109 -0.48 12.80 11.86
CA GLU A 109 0.58 13.27 12.77
C GLU A 109 1.22 12.09 13.52
N LEU A 110 2.12 11.38 12.86
CA LEU A 110 2.81 10.23 13.45
C LEU A 110 3.79 10.61 14.58
N SER A 111 4.13 11.88 14.75
CA SER A 111 4.90 12.38 15.89
C SER A 111 4.15 12.26 17.23
N ALA A 112 2.81 12.19 17.17
CA ALA A 112 1.94 12.07 18.32
C ALA A 112 1.70 10.62 18.80
N VAL A 113 2.49 9.63 18.33
CA VAL A 113 2.35 8.23 18.78
C VAL A 113 2.64 8.11 20.28
N THR A 114 1.83 7.31 20.96
CA THR A 114 1.87 7.09 22.39
C THR A 114 2.34 5.69 22.80
N THR A 115 2.40 4.75 21.84
CA THR A 115 3.00 3.43 22.10
C THR A 115 4.40 3.60 22.66
N SER A 116 4.65 3.05 23.86
CA SER A 116 5.95 3.14 24.52
C SER A 116 6.80 1.89 24.26
N ALA A 117 8.11 2.11 24.26
CA ALA A 117 9.13 1.07 24.11
C ALA A 117 10.25 1.34 25.11
N GLU A 118 10.06 0.86 26.34
CA GLU A 118 10.98 1.16 27.44
C GLU A 118 12.11 0.14 27.52
N ARG A 119 13.34 0.62 27.72
CA ARG A 119 14.51 -0.25 27.89
C ARG A 119 14.49 -0.88 29.30
N GLU A 120 14.63 -2.19 29.34
CA GLU A 120 14.65 -2.97 30.56
C GLU A 120 15.79 -4.02 30.49
N GLY A 121 16.93 -3.65 31.03
CA GLY A 121 18.14 -4.48 30.87
C GLY A 121 18.54 -4.65 29.40
N GLY A 122 18.72 -5.90 28.95
CA GLY A 122 19.00 -6.26 27.55
C GLY A 122 17.76 -6.36 26.65
N GLN A 123 16.59 -5.95 27.15
CA GLN A 123 15.29 -6.05 26.46
C GLN A 123 14.64 -4.69 26.29
N VAL A 124 13.55 -4.67 25.55
CA VAL A 124 12.64 -3.54 25.37
C VAL A 124 11.22 -4.02 25.67
N ARG A 125 10.51 -3.33 26.54
CA ARG A 125 9.12 -3.58 26.89
C ARG A 125 8.21 -2.64 26.12
N LEU A 126 7.24 -3.21 25.39
CA LEU A 126 6.28 -2.43 24.60
C LEU A 126 4.90 -2.43 25.27
N HIS A 127 4.28 -1.22 25.29
CA HIS A 127 2.88 -1.03 25.61
C HIS A 127 2.23 -0.09 24.60
N GLY A 128 1.07 -0.47 24.06
CA GLY A 128 0.32 0.38 23.16
C GLY A 128 -0.65 -0.37 22.28
N ARG A 129 -1.34 0.36 21.38
CA ARG A 129 -2.29 -0.20 20.43
C ARG A 129 -2.13 0.47 19.08
N LYS A 130 -1.90 -0.33 18.04
CA LYS A 130 -1.83 0.10 16.65
C LYS A 130 -3.10 -0.26 15.91
N LEU A 131 -3.53 0.63 15.02
CA LEU A 131 -4.77 0.49 14.26
C LEU A 131 -4.48 0.29 12.77
N TRP A 132 -5.40 -0.42 12.09
CA TRP A 132 -5.40 -0.58 10.64
C TRP A 132 -4.13 -1.22 10.07
N VAL A 133 -3.52 -2.14 10.79
CA VAL A 133 -2.31 -2.84 10.32
C VAL A 133 -2.66 -3.77 9.19
N THR A 134 -2.17 -3.48 8.00
CA THR A 134 -2.35 -4.30 6.79
C THR A 134 -1.71 -5.67 6.99
N PHE A 135 -2.43 -6.73 6.67
CA PHE A 135 -2.07 -8.13 6.95
C PHE A 135 -1.75 -8.42 8.42
N GLY A 136 -2.21 -7.56 9.35
CA GLY A 136 -1.96 -7.75 10.77
C GLY A 136 -2.49 -9.06 11.35
N GLN A 137 -3.45 -9.71 10.68
CA GLN A 137 -3.93 -11.06 11.04
C GLN A 137 -3.00 -12.19 10.59
N LEU A 138 -2.06 -11.93 9.69
CA LEU A 138 -1.17 -12.93 9.08
C LEU A 138 0.31 -12.61 9.33
N ALA A 139 0.62 -11.43 9.84
CA ALA A 139 2.00 -11.00 10.03
C ALA A 139 2.69 -11.86 11.10
N ASP A 140 3.89 -12.33 10.79
CA ASP A 140 4.80 -13.00 11.71
C ASP A 140 5.67 -11.99 12.48
N VAL A 141 5.90 -10.81 11.89
CA VAL A 141 6.66 -9.72 12.50
C VAL A 141 6.01 -8.36 12.21
N PHE A 142 6.01 -7.49 13.20
CA PHE A 142 5.57 -6.10 13.08
C PHE A 142 6.74 -5.14 13.16
N LEU A 143 6.85 -4.19 12.21
CA LEU A 143 7.68 -3.00 12.37
C LEU A 143 6.83 -1.95 13.08
N VAL A 144 7.09 -1.73 14.36
CA VAL A 144 6.28 -0.90 15.25
C VAL A 144 6.95 0.46 15.46
N LEU A 145 6.25 1.56 15.14
CA LEU A 145 6.65 2.90 15.55
C LEU A 145 6.22 3.14 17.00
N ALA A 146 7.16 3.52 17.86
CA ALA A 146 6.95 3.75 19.28
C ALA A 146 7.80 4.92 19.77
N THR A 147 7.72 5.24 21.06
CA THR A 147 8.58 6.21 21.74
C THR A 147 9.39 5.54 22.83
N CYS A 148 10.64 5.95 23.01
CA CYS A 148 11.51 5.55 24.11
C CYS A 148 12.12 6.80 24.76
N GLY A 149 11.71 7.09 25.99
CA GLY A 149 12.12 8.34 26.66
C GLY A 149 11.78 9.59 25.85
N GLY A 150 10.61 9.65 25.23
CA GLY A 150 10.15 10.75 24.37
C GLY A 150 10.78 10.81 22.98
N ARG A 151 11.67 9.88 22.61
CA ARG A 151 12.30 9.82 21.29
C ARG A 151 11.62 8.77 20.41
N PRO A 152 11.27 9.08 19.14
CA PRO A 152 10.73 8.09 18.23
C PRO A 152 11.73 6.94 17.99
N VAL A 153 11.24 5.71 18.12
CA VAL A 153 11.97 4.47 17.83
C VAL A 153 11.12 3.58 16.93
N THR A 154 11.76 2.65 16.24
CA THR A 154 11.08 1.54 15.59
C THR A 154 11.61 0.23 16.12
N VAL A 155 10.70 -0.71 16.33
CA VAL A 155 10.99 -2.01 16.95
C VAL A 155 10.42 -3.12 16.08
N LEU A 156 11.22 -4.15 15.80
CA LEU A 156 10.73 -5.39 15.20
C LEU A 156 10.17 -6.28 16.31
N VAL A 157 8.89 -6.61 16.22
CA VAL A 157 8.15 -7.39 17.22
C VAL A 157 7.57 -8.62 16.55
N GLU A 158 8.02 -9.80 16.95
CA GLU A 158 7.47 -11.06 16.48
C GLU A 158 6.01 -11.20 16.99
N ALA A 159 5.11 -11.65 16.14
CA ALA A 159 3.67 -11.68 16.43
C ALA A 159 3.28 -12.69 17.53
N ASP A 160 4.09 -13.75 17.71
CA ASP A 160 3.89 -14.81 18.71
C ASP A 160 4.37 -14.45 20.11
N ARG A 161 4.94 -13.25 20.30
CA ARG A 161 5.41 -12.80 21.62
C ARG A 161 4.25 -12.68 22.61
N PRO A 162 4.40 -13.20 23.85
CA PRO A 162 3.41 -13.02 24.90
C PRO A 162 3.04 -11.55 25.08
N GLY A 163 1.74 -11.26 25.15
CA GLY A 163 1.21 -9.90 25.24
C GLY A 163 0.91 -9.23 23.88
N THR A 164 1.29 -9.84 22.76
CA THR A 164 0.88 -9.39 21.42
C THR A 164 -0.48 -10.00 21.07
N THR A 165 -1.43 -9.15 20.65
CA THR A 165 -2.73 -9.60 20.16
C THR A 165 -3.11 -8.85 18.88
N ALA A 166 -3.64 -9.55 17.89
CA ALA A 166 -4.13 -8.99 16.64
C ALA A 166 -5.65 -9.18 16.53
N GLU A 167 -6.40 -8.09 16.68
CA GLU A 167 -7.87 -8.09 16.59
C GLU A 167 -8.29 -7.82 15.14
N PRO A 168 -9.01 -8.72 14.45
CA PRO A 168 -9.46 -8.52 13.08
C PRO A 168 -10.33 -7.27 12.92
N VAL A 169 -10.03 -6.42 11.94
CA VAL A 169 -10.93 -5.35 11.52
C VAL A 169 -12.01 -5.96 10.59
N ARG A 170 -13.25 -5.56 10.82
CA ARG A 170 -14.41 -6.02 10.04
C ARG A 170 -15.24 -4.84 9.57
N GLY A 171 -15.91 -5.01 8.42
CA GLY A 171 -16.84 -4.01 7.88
C GLY A 171 -16.17 -2.76 7.29
N GLN A 172 -14.87 -2.82 7.01
CA GLN A 172 -14.16 -1.73 6.33
C GLN A 172 -14.69 -1.52 4.91
N LEU A 173 -14.63 -0.28 4.43
CA LEU A 173 -15.17 0.13 3.14
C LEU A 173 -14.50 -0.60 1.97
N GLY A 174 -13.16 -0.58 1.92
CA GLY A 174 -12.34 -1.16 0.86
C GLY A 174 -11.16 -1.94 1.41
N MET A 175 -10.35 -2.51 0.50
CA MET A 175 -9.25 -3.41 0.84
C MET A 175 -9.71 -4.58 1.73
N ARG A 176 -10.90 -5.10 1.49
CA ARG A 176 -11.54 -6.10 2.36
C ARG A 176 -10.69 -7.35 2.52
N ALA A 177 -10.03 -7.79 1.45
CA ALA A 177 -9.19 -8.98 1.46
C ALA A 177 -7.80 -8.79 2.12
N ALA A 178 -7.46 -7.57 2.60
CA ALA A 178 -6.13 -7.26 3.14
C ALA A 178 -5.90 -7.71 4.59
N ARG A 179 -6.82 -8.49 5.19
CA ARG A 179 -6.63 -9.08 6.52
C ARG A 179 -6.17 -8.06 7.57
N LEU A 180 -6.81 -6.86 7.58
CA LEU A 180 -6.49 -5.79 8.52
C LEU A 180 -6.71 -6.22 9.97
N ALA A 181 -5.83 -5.78 10.87
CA ALA A 181 -6.00 -5.95 12.31
C ALA A 181 -5.69 -4.67 13.09
N HIS A 182 -6.26 -4.56 14.28
CA HIS A 182 -5.73 -3.72 15.35
C HIS A 182 -4.79 -4.58 16.18
N VAL A 183 -3.57 -4.08 16.41
CA VAL A 183 -2.55 -4.84 17.14
C VAL A 183 -2.30 -4.16 18.48
N ARG A 184 -2.41 -4.94 19.56
CA ARG A 184 -2.14 -4.50 20.93
C ARG A 184 -0.86 -5.15 21.43
N PHE A 185 -0.07 -4.37 22.11
CA PHE A 185 1.13 -4.78 22.84
C PHE A 185 0.90 -4.50 24.33
N ASP A 186 0.85 -5.55 25.12
CA ASP A 186 0.60 -5.47 26.58
C ASP A 186 1.78 -6.06 27.34
N GLY A 187 2.78 -5.21 27.61
CA GLY A 187 4.01 -5.60 28.26
C GLY A 187 4.91 -6.53 27.44
N VAL A 188 4.82 -6.44 26.12
CA VAL A 188 5.58 -7.32 25.21
C VAL A 188 7.08 -7.07 25.35
N LEU A 189 7.82 -8.12 25.67
CA LEU A 189 9.27 -8.09 25.78
C LEU A 189 9.94 -8.57 24.50
N VAL A 190 10.83 -7.75 23.93
CA VAL A 190 11.70 -8.11 22.82
C VAL A 190 13.16 -7.85 23.16
N PRO A 191 14.12 -8.55 22.55
CA PRO A 191 15.54 -8.20 22.69
C PRO A 191 15.81 -6.74 22.29
N ALA A 192 16.71 -6.05 22.98
CA ALA A 192 17.10 -4.69 22.62
C ALA A 192 17.70 -4.62 21.19
N GLY A 193 18.21 -5.75 20.68
CA GLY A 193 18.65 -5.91 19.30
C GLY A 193 17.55 -5.83 18.26
N ASN A 194 16.26 -5.81 18.65
CA ASN A 194 15.12 -5.61 17.74
C ASN A 194 14.82 -4.11 17.49
N LEU A 195 15.48 -3.20 18.20
CA LEU A 195 15.42 -1.77 17.86
C LEU A 195 16.12 -1.53 16.51
N LEU A 196 15.38 -0.98 15.57
CA LEU A 196 15.89 -0.65 14.25
C LEU A 196 16.34 0.82 14.23
N ALA A 197 17.61 1.06 14.03
CA ALA A 197 18.29 2.34 14.15
C ALA A 197 18.38 2.91 15.60
N PRO A 198 19.21 3.92 15.86
CA PRO A 198 19.30 4.57 17.17
C PRO A 198 18.00 5.31 17.55
N PRO A 199 17.71 5.47 18.86
CA PRO A 199 16.58 6.29 19.33
C PRO A 199 16.63 7.73 18.79
N GLY A 200 15.49 8.21 18.31
CA GLY A 200 15.33 9.49 17.60
C GLY A 200 15.24 9.33 16.07
N PHE A 201 15.71 8.22 15.52
CA PHE A 201 15.67 7.94 14.07
C PHE A 201 14.40 7.20 13.64
N GLY A 202 13.58 6.75 14.57
CA GLY A 202 12.41 5.91 14.30
C GLY A 202 11.42 6.54 13.32
N LEU A 203 11.07 7.81 13.49
CA LEU A 203 10.11 8.49 12.63
C LEU A 203 10.76 9.03 11.35
N SER A 204 11.75 9.91 11.50
CA SER A 204 12.34 10.67 10.39
C SER A 204 13.16 9.84 9.40
N HIS A 205 13.59 8.66 9.78
CA HIS A 205 14.45 7.79 8.97
C HIS A 205 13.78 6.45 8.67
N VAL A 206 13.50 5.64 9.69
CA VAL A 206 13.00 4.27 9.49
C VAL A 206 11.58 4.28 8.95
N THR A 207 10.66 4.96 9.66
CA THR A 207 9.25 5.10 9.23
C THR A 207 9.15 5.87 7.91
N ALA A 208 9.94 6.92 7.72
CA ALA A 208 9.96 7.68 6.47
C ALA A 208 10.40 6.81 5.28
N THR A 209 11.39 5.92 5.46
CA THR A 209 11.81 4.97 4.41
C THR A 209 10.69 3.98 4.08
N ALA A 210 10.01 3.43 5.09
CA ALA A 210 8.88 2.54 4.88
C ALA A 210 7.75 3.24 4.13
N LEU A 211 7.34 4.44 4.58
CA LEU A 211 6.28 5.23 3.95
C LEU A 211 6.62 5.66 2.52
N ASP A 212 7.89 6.00 2.23
CA ASP A 212 8.32 6.35 0.89
C ASP A 212 8.17 5.15 -0.07
N HIS A 213 8.56 3.94 0.37
CA HIS A 213 8.32 2.71 -0.38
C HIS A 213 6.82 2.44 -0.57
N GLY A 214 6.02 2.61 0.51
CA GLY A 214 4.57 2.45 0.48
C GLY A 214 3.90 3.39 -0.51
N ARG A 215 4.23 4.68 -0.48
CA ARG A 215 3.71 5.69 -1.44
C ARG A 215 3.99 5.32 -2.88
N PHE A 216 5.21 4.89 -3.16
CA PHE A 216 5.62 4.49 -4.51
C PHE A 216 4.78 3.31 -5.03
N THR A 217 4.66 2.26 -4.25
CA THR A 217 3.90 1.05 -4.63
C THR A 217 2.39 1.30 -4.69
N VAL A 218 1.85 2.16 -3.81
CA VAL A 218 0.44 2.60 -3.87
C VAL A 218 0.16 3.41 -5.14
N ALA A 219 1.05 4.33 -5.52
CA ALA A 219 0.90 5.14 -6.73
C ALA A 219 0.75 4.26 -7.98
N TRP A 220 1.65 3.32 -8.18
CA TRP A 220 1.60 2.38 -9.30
C TRP A 220 0.38 1.45 -9.24
N GLY A 221 0.01 0.97 -8.04
CA GLY A 221 -1.22 0.19 -7.87
C GLY A 221 -2.48 0.96 -8.25
N CYS A 222 -2.52 2.27 -8.00
CA CYS A 222 -3.60 3.15 -8.43
C CYS A 222 -3.67 3.31 -9.96
N VAL A 223 -2.52 3.32 -10.65
CA VAL A 223 -2.48 3.31 -12.12
C VAL A 223 -3.14 2.03 -12.63
N GLY A 224 -2.74 0.86 -12.13
CA GLY A 224 -3.35 -0.42 -12.54
C GLY A 224 -4.85 -0.49 -12.27
N MET A 225 -5.29 0.04 -11.12
CA MET A 225 -6.71 0.17 -10.77
C MET A 225 -7.47 1.05 -11.77
N ALA A 226 -6.94 2.23 -12.11
CA ALA A 226 -7.53 3.15 -13.08
C ALA A 226 -7.64 2.51 -14.47
N GLU A 227 -6.57 1.85 -14.94
CA GLU A 227 -6.57 1.13 -16.20
C GLU A 227 -7.59 -0.01 -16.26
N ALA A 228 -7.74 -0.77 -15.18
CA ALA A 228 -8.72 -1.85 -15.11
C ALA A 228 -10.15 -1.30 -15.17
N CYS A 229 -10.45 -0.22 -14.44
CA CYS A 229 -11.74 0.46 -14.49
C CYS A 229 -12.04 1.05 -15.88
N LEU A 230 -11.04 1.70 -16.48
CA LEU A 230 -11.18 2.26 -17.83
C LEU A 230 -11.44 1.17 -18.88
N ARG A 231 -10.71 0.05 -18.84
CA ARG A 231 -10.93 -1.09 -19.73
C ARG A 231 -12.33 -1.68 -19.57
N ALA A 232 -12.80 -1.85 -18.33
CA ALA A 232 -14.14 -2.35 -18.04
C ALA A 232 -15.23 -1.41 -18.60
N ALA A 233 -15.09 -0.10 -18.36
CA ALA A 233 -16.03 0.91 -18.87
C ALA A 233 -16.06 0.99 -20.40
N ALA A 234 -14.89 0.97 -21.03
CA ALA A 234 -14.79 1.00 -22.50
C ALA A 234 -15.38 -0.25 -23.15
N GLY A 235 -15.11 -1.44 -22.61
CA GLY A 235 -15.69 -2.70 -23.08
C GLY A 235 -17.22 -2.72 -22.91
N HIS A 236 -17.72 -2.28 -21.76
CA HIS A 236 -19.17 -2.17 -21.53
C HIS A 236 -19.83 -1.18 -22.53
N ALA A 237 -19.23 0.00 -22.71
CA ALA A 237 -19.75 1.01 -23.62
C ALA A 237 -19.77 0.54 -25.09
N ALA A 238 -18.78 -0.25 -25.49
CA ALA A 238 -18.70 -0.82 -26.84
C ALA A 238 -19.75 -1.92 -27.09
N ALA A 239 -20.19 -2.64 -26.05
CA ALA A 239 -21.14 -3.75 -26.18
C ALA A 239 -22.59 -3.36 -25.91
N ARG A 240 -22.84 -2.53 -24.89
CA ARG A 240 -24.18 -2.20 -24.41
C ARG A 240 -24.93 -1.24 -25.33
N VAL A 241 -26.16 -1.58 -25.68
CA VAL A 241 -27.05 -0.73 -26.49
C VAL A 241 -28.12 -0.09 -25.58
N GLN A 242 -28.32 1.23 -25.70
CA GLN A 242 -29.39 2.00 -25.09
C GLN A 242 -29.85 3.10 -26.07
N GLY A 243 -31.14 3.36 -26.14
CA GLY A 243 -31.70 4.35 -27.06
C GLY A 243 -31.43 4.02 -28.54
N GLY A 244 -31.37 2.73 -28.88
CA GLY A 244 -31.15 2.27 -30.28
C GLY A 244 -29.69 2.31 -30.73
N VAL A 245 -28.74 2.82 -29.93
CA VAL A 245 -27.31 2.90 -30.27
C VAL A 245 -26.42 2.33 -29.16
N ARG A 246 -25.20 1.94 -29.47
CA ARG A 246 -24.22 1.54 -28.46
C ARG A 246 -23.90 2.72 -27.54
N LEU A 247 -23.64 2.46 -26.24
CA LEU A 247 -23.28 3.52 -25.30
C LEU A 247 -22.07 4.34 -25.79
N ALA A 248 -21.10 3.72 -26.43
CA ALA A 248 -19.96 4.39 -27.06
C ALA A 248 -20.36 5.40 -28.16
N GLY A 249 -21.59 5.34 -28.68
CA GLY A 249 -22.15 6.32 -29.63
C GLY A 249 -22.54 7.65 -28.99
N HIS A 250 -22.81 7.66 -27.67
CA HIS A 250 -23.21 8.88 -26.98
C HIS A 250 -22.02 9.78 -26.63
N GLN A 251 -22.12 11.08 -26.96
CA GLN A 251 -21.02 12.04 -26.73
C GLN A 251 -20.61 12.14 -25.24
N THR A 252 -21.58 12.09 -24.32
CA THR A 252 -21.34 12.14 -22.88
C THR A 252 -20.54 10.94 -22.37
N VAL A 253 -20.83 9.73 -22.87
CA VAL A 253 -20.07 8.51 -22.54
C VAL A 253 -18.63 8.61 -23.07
N ARG A 254 -18.47 9.05 -24.33
CA ARG A 254 -17.12 9.27 -24.88
C ARG A 254 -16.33 10.31 -24.10
N ALA A 255 -16.98 11.37 -23.61
CA ALA A 255 -16.34 12.39 -22.78
C ALA A 255 -15.87 11.82 -21.42
N LEU A 256 -16.67 10.94 -20.80
CA LEU A 256 -16.26 10.23 -19.55
C LEU A 256 -15.06 9.33 -19.79
N LEU A 257 -15.06 8.54 -20.86
CA LEU A 257 -13.93 7.68 -21.22
C LEU A 257 -12.67 8.49 -21.57
N GLY A 258 -12.80 9.59 -22.32
CA GLY A 258 -11.68 10.47 -22.68
C GLY A 258 -11.01 11.11 -21.47
N ARG A 259 -11.81 11.63 -20.50
CA ARG A 259 -11.26 12.15 -19.23
C ARG A 259 -10.58 11.06 -18.43
N SER A 260 -11.16 9.87 -18.38
CA SER A 260 -10.57 8.73 -17.66
C SER A 260 -9.24 8.30 -18.27
N LEU A 261 -9.14 8.30 -19.61
CA LEU A 261 -7.88 8.02 -20.29
C LEU A 261 -6.81 9.08 -19.98
N ALA A 262 -7.18 10.37 -20.02
CA ALA A 262 -6.26 11.47 -19.73
C ALA A 262 -5.71 11.40 -18.30
N ASP A 263 -6.60 11.19 -17.31
CA ASP A 263 -6.18 11.08 -15.90
C ASP A 263 -5.29 9.85 -15.68
N THR A 264 -5.62 8.72 -16.29
CA THR A 264 -4.84 7.47 -16.17
C THR A 264 -3.45 7.63 -16.80
N ALA A 265 -3.37 8.20 -18.00
CA ALA A 265 -2.11 8.44 -18.69
C ALA A 265 -1.21 9.42 -17.91
N ALA A 266 -1.77 10.53 -17.43
CA ALA A 266 -1.01 11.49 -16.62
C ALA A 266 -0.48 10.86 -15.33
N ALA A 267 -1.27 10.02 -14.65
CA ALA A 267 -0.84 9.30 -13.46
C ALA A 267 0.31 8.33 -13.76
N ARG A 268 0.22 7.58 -14.88
CA ARG A 268 1.26 6.63 -15.29
C ARG A 268 2.59 7.34 -15.58
N GLU A 269 2.56 8.45 -16.30
CA GLU A 269 3.76 9.25 -16.61
C GLU A 269 4.44 9.80 -15.35
N LEU A 270 3.66 10.27 -14.38
CA LEU A 270 4.22 10.74 -13.09
C LEU A 270 4.82 9.58 -12.28
N CYS A 271 4.21 8.39 -12.32
CA CYS A 271 4.77 7.20 -11.68
C CYS A 271 6.08 6.75 -12.36
N ALA A 272 6.14 6.77 -13.69
CA ALA A 272 7.35 6.47 -14.46
C ALA A 272 8.47 7.46 -14.17
N ARG A 273 8.15 8.77 -14.10
CA ARG A 273 9.10 9.80 -13.66
C ARG A 273 9.60 9.53 -12.24
N ALA A 274 8.73 9.20 -11.30
CA ALA A 274 9.13 8.88 -9.94
C ALA A 274 10.06 7.66 -9.90
N ALA A 275 9.82 6.64 -10.72
CA ALA A 275 10.71 5.48 -10.86
C ALA A 275 12.11 5.90 -11.37
N ALA A 276 12.17 6.71 -12.42
CA ALA A 276 13.44 7.21 -12.98
C ALA A 276 14.23 8.06 -11.96
N LEU A 277 13.57 8.95 -11.21
CA LEU A 277 14.22 9.73 -10.15
C LEU A 277 14.81 8.82 -9.07
N ARG A 278 14.09 7.76 -8.66
CA ARG A 278 14.56 6.79 -7.66
C ARG A 278 15.76 6.00 -8.17
N GLU A 279 15.74 5.55 -9.41
CA GLU A 279 16.81 4.76 -10.02
C GLU A 279 18.11 5.56 -10.12
N ASN A 280 17.99 6.85 -10.43
CA ASN A 280 19.14 7.76 -10.53
C ASN A 280 19.62 8.32 -9.16
N GLY A 281 18.96 7.96 -8.06
CA GLY A 281 19.27 8.52 -6.74
C GLY A 281 19.08 10.05 -6.66
N ASP A 282 18.14 10.57 -7.46
CA ASP A 282 17.87 12.00 -7.57
C ASP A 282 17.36 12.57 -6.23
N PRO A 283 17.82 13.75 -5.79
CA PRO A 283 17.35 14.38 -4.56
C PRO A 283 15.84 14.66 -4.55
N ASP A 284 15.20 14.79 -5.70
CA ASP A 284 13.76 15.00 -5.84
C ASP A 284 12.94 13.70 -5.86
N ALA A 285 13.56 12.52 -5.73
CA ALA A 285 12.88 11.24 -5.79
C ALA A 285 11.73 11.10 -4.78
N VAL A 286 11.91 11.60 -3.54
CA VAL A 286 10.87 11.58 -2.50
C VAL A 286 9.70 12.50 -2.90
N ALA A 287 9.98 13.72 -3.34
CA ALA A 287 8.94 14.66 -3.78
C ALA A 287 8.19 14.14 -5.02
N GLY A 288 8.92 13.56 -5.98
CA GLY A 288 8.36 12.89 -7.15
C GLY A 288 7.44 11.73 -6.77
N THR A 289 7.81 10.94 -5.75
CA THR A 289 6.98 9.85 -5.23
C THR A 289 5.69 10.38 -4.57
N VAL A 290 5.77 11.44 -3.77
CA VAL A 290 4.59 12.07 -3.14
C VAL A 290 3.66 12.62 -4.22
N LEU A 291 4.19 13.30 -5.23
CA LEU A 291 3.40 13.82 -6.36
C LEU A 291 2.72 12.70 -7.13
N ALA A 292 3.45 11.64 -7.47
CA ALA A 292 2.91 10.49 -8.17
C ALA A 292 1.77 9.82 -7.37
N LYS A 293 1.96 9.59 -6.06
CA LYS A 293 0.92 9.01 -5.19
C LYS A 293 -0.32 9.89 -5.11
N TYR A 294 -0.15 11.17 -4.92
CA TYR A 294 -1.25 12.13 -4.83
C TYR A 294 -2.09 12.13 -6.10
N VAL A 295 -1.46 12.27 -7.28
CA VAL A 295 -2.16 12.30 -8.55
C VAL A 295 -2.78 10.95 -8.89
N ALA A 296 -2.04 9.83 -8.74
CA ALA A 296 -2.52 8.52 -9.09
C ALA A 296 -3.70 8.06 -8.22
N ALA A 297 -3.69 8.33 -6.91
CA ALA A 297 -4.81 8.00 -6.02
C ALA A 297 -6.08 8.78 -6.37
N ARG A 298 -5.97 10.05 -6.73
CA ARG A 298 -7.09 10.88 -7.18
C ARG A 298 -7.59 10.44 -8.56
N ALA A 299 -6.69 10.12 -9.49
CA ALA A 299 -7.03 9.59 -10.80
C ALA A 299 -7.80 8.26 -10.67
N ALA A 300 -7.31 7.32 -9.86
CA ALA A 300 -7.99 6.04 -9.61
C ALA A 300 -9.42 6.25 -9.07
N ALA A 301 -9.61 7.17 -8.11
CA ALA A 301 -10.92 7.49 -7.57
C ALA A 301 -11.86 8.09 -8.62
N ALA A 302 -11.38 9.06 -9.41
CA ALA A 302 -12.17 9.69 -10.45
C ALA A 302 -12.52 8.74 -11.61
N VAL A 303 -11.57 7.86 -11.98
CA VAL A 303 -11.79 6.86 -13.04
C VAL A 303 -12.75 5.78 -12.59
N ALA A 304 -12.63 5.29 -11.35
CA ALA A 304 -13.56 4.29 -10.80
C ALA A 304 -14.99 4.85 -10.71
N ASP A 305 -15.17 6.10 -10.28
CA ASP A 305 -16.46 6.79 -10.24
C ASP A 305 -17.07 6.90 -11.64
N ARG A 306 -16.35 7.42 -12.62
CA ARG A 306 -16.83 7.55 -14.01
C ARG A 306 -17.12 6.19 -14.65
N ALA A 307 -16.29 5.18 -14.36
CA ALA A 307 -16.53 3.82 -14.83
C ALA A 307 -17.83 3.25 -14.25
N GLY A 308 -18.09 3.45 -12.95
CA GLY A 308 -19.36 3.10 -12.33
C GLY A 308 -20.55 3.76 -13.01
N GLN A 309 -20.44 5.06 -13.33
CA GLN A 309 -21.47 5.79 -14.07
C GLN A 309 -21.70 5.22 -15.48
N VAL A 310 -20.66 4.81 -16.19
CA VAL A 310 -20.79 4.18 -17.54
C VAL A 310 -21.42 2.80 -17.45
N LEU A 311 -21.09 2.00 -16.43
CA LEU A 311 -21.67 0.67 -16.23
C LEU A 311 -23.13 0.73 -15.71
N GLY A 312 -23.52 1.82 -15.05
CA GLY A 312 -24.84 1.94 -14.41
C GLY A 312 -25.01 0.89 -13.32
N ALA A 313 -26.19 0.25 -13.26
CA ALA A 313 -26.48 -0.77 -12.24
C ALA A 313 -25.48 -1.93 -12.21
N ALA A 314 -24.90 -2.31 -13.35
CA ALA A 314 -23.88 -3.35 -13.41
C ALA A 314 -22.59 -2.96 -12.66
N GLY A 315 -22.29 -1.66 -12.56
CA GLY A 315 -21.16 -1.15 -11.75
C GLY A 315 -21.38 -1.26 -10.24
N CYS A 316 -22.64 -1.41 -9.81
CA CYS A 316 -23.04 -1.52 -8.40
C CYS A 316 -23.22 -2.98 -7.93
N ALA A 317 -23.08 -3.97 -8.83
CA ALA A 317 -23.19 -5.38 -8.46
C ALA A 317 -22.06 -5.77 -7.48
N GLU A 318 -22.31 -6.73 -6.60
CA GLU A 318 -21.39 -7.17 -5.56
C GLU A 318 -20.06 -7.69 -6.13
N ASP A 319 -20.13 -8.42 -7.24
CA ASP A 319 -19.00 -8.99 -7.97
C ASP A 319 -18.32 -8.00 -8.95
N SER A 320 -18.86 -6.76 -9.06
CA SER A 320 -18.34 -5.75 -9.97
C SER A 320 -16.91 -5.36 -9.62
N LEU A 321 -15.98 -5.54 -10.57
CA LEU A 321 -14.61 -5.01 -10.47
C LEU A 321 -14.61 -3.50 -10.21
N VAL A 322 -15.47 -2.76 -10.92
CA VAL A 322 -15.56 -1.30 -10.80
C VAL A 322 -16.12 -0.89 -9.43
N GLY A 323 -17.15 -1.59 -8.95
CA GLY A 323 -17.72 -1.36 -7.61
C GLY A 323 -16.71 -1.63 -6.50
N ARG A 324 -15.91 -2.69 -6.62
CA ARG A 324 -14.81 -2.98 -5.70
C ARG A 324 -13.76 -1.87 -5.73
N PHE A 325 -13.28 -1.48 -6.90
CA PHE A 325 -12.26 -0.44 -7.01
C PHE A 325 -12.77 0.96 -6.64
N PHE A 326 -14.06 1.25 -6.81
CA PHE A 326 -14.66 2.48 -6.27
C PHE A 326 -14.49 2.58 -4.74
N ARG A 327 -14.71 1.48 -4.01
CA ARG A 327 -14.50 1.42 -2.56
C ARG A 327 -13.01 1.52 -2.20
N ASP A 328 -12.18 0.76 -2.89
CA ASP A 328 -10.74 0.70 -2.63
C ASP A 328 -10.03 2.03 -2.95
N ALA A 329 -10.42 2.71 -4.02
CA ALA A 329 -9.83 3.98 -4.43
C ALA A 329 -10.01 5.09 -3.38
N LYS A 330 -11.11 5.07 -2.61
CA LYS A 330 -11.24 5.98 -1.46
C LYS A 330 -10.16 5.74 -0.42
N VAL A 331 -9.83 4.48 -0.16
CA VAL A 331 -8.78 4.10 0.81
C VAL A 331 -7.40 4.56 0.33
N MET A 332 -7.11 4.47 -0.98
CA MET A 332 -5.83 4.89 -1.57
C MET A 332 -5.52 6.39 -1.35
N ARG A 333 -6.55 7.22 -1.21
CA ARG A 333 -6.40 8.65 -0.91
C ARG A 333 -6.08 8.95 0.55
N ILE A 334 -6.18 7.93 1.43
CA ILE A 334 -6.00 8.07 2.89
C ILE A 334 -4.68 7.42 3.33
N ILE A 335 -4.39 6.19 2.88
CA ILE A 335 -3.19 5.45 3.29
C ILE A 335 -1.91 6.08 2.76
N GLU A 336 -0.79 5.78 3.43
CA GLU A 336 0.57 6.25 3.10
C GLU A 336 0.69 7.79 3.02
N GLY A 337 -0.12 8.48 3.79
CA GLY A 337 -0.30 9.93 3.79
C GLY A 337 -1.53 10.35 3.01
N ALA A 338 -2.50 10.92 3.74
CA ALA A 338 -3.73 11.45 3.17
C ALA A 338 -3.45 12.56 2.14
N ASP A 339 -4.43 12.84 1.27
CA ASP A 339 -4.30 13.89 0.25
C ASP A 339 -3.80 15.22 0.87
N GLU A 340 -4.34 15.60 2.03
CA GLU A 340 -4.02 16.84 2.74
C GLU A 340 -2.55 16.88 3.22
N VAL A 341 -2.01 15.73 3.65
CA VAL A 341 -0.59 15.61 4.02
C VAL A 341 0.31 15.74 2.79
N ALA A 342 -0.10 15.11 1.68
CA ALA A 342 0.63 15.23 0.41
C ALA A 342 0.61 16.68 -0.10
N GLU A 343 -0.53 17.37 -0.04
CA GLU A 343 -0.68 18.76 -0.46
C GLU A 343 0.25 19.70 0.32
N GLN A 344 0.37 19.53 1.65
CA GLN A 344 1.32 20.29 2.47
C GLN A 344 2.77 20.04 2.04
N GLN A 345 3.17 18.77 1.89
CA GLN A 345 4.53 18.40 1.46
C GLN A 345 4.85 18.95 0.06
N LEU A 346 3.90 18.88 -0.87
CA LEU A 346 4.05 19.42 -2.21
C LEU A 346 4.10 20.94 -2.21
N GLY A 347 3.35 21.62 -1.33
CA GLY A 347 3.42 23.05 -1.12
C GLY A 347 4.80 23.51 -0.64
N GLU A 348 5.39 22.81 0.33
CA GLU A 348 6.76 23.05 0.78
C GLU A 348 7.79 22.79 -0.32
N TYR A 349 7.59 21.76 -1.13
CA TYR A 349 8.46 21.47 -2.28
C TYR A 349 8.35 22.56 -3.35
N ALA A 350 7.14 23.05 -3.65
CA ALA A 350 6.90 24.08 -4.65
C ALA A 350 7.66 25.40 -4.35
N LEU A 351 7.85 25.75 -3.07
CA LEU A 351 8.64 26.92 -2.66
C LEU A 351 10.12 26.82 -3.04
N ARG A 352 10.61 25.61 -3.27
CA ARG A 352 12.01 25.31 -3.63
C ARG A 352 12.16 24.82 -5.07
N TRP A 353 11.04 24.53 -5.72
CA TRP A 353 11.03 23.94 -7.06
C TRP A 353 11.60 24.92 -8.10
N ARG A 354 12.51 24.40 -8.89
CA ARG A 354 13.08 25.10 -10.04
C ARG A 354 12.83 24.21 -11.26
N PRO A 355 12.12 24.73 -12.30
CA PRO A 355 11.80 23.97 -13.50
C PRO A 355 13.06 23.60 -14.29
#